data_c7dd396eff76f342cc203ceb3831c747
#
_entry.id   c7dd396eff76f342cc203ceb3831c747
#
_cell.length_a   1.000
_cell.length_b   1.000
_cell.length_c   1.000
_cell.angle_alpha   90.00
_cell.angle_beta   90.00
_cell.angle_gamma   90.00
#
_symmetry.space_group_name_H-M   'P 1'
#
loop_
_entity.id
_entity.type
_entity.pdbx_description
1 polymer ?
#
loop_
_entity_poly.entity_id
_entity_poly.type
_entity_poly.pdbx_seq_one_letter_code
_entity_poly.pdbx_strand_id
1 'polypeptide(L)'
;SLSMTCGEKRSIEELRKNLQLGGYHGVSQVLTRGEFAVRGSILDIFPMGSDLPFRVDFSDDEVDSIRHFDPDTQRSIEKIEKINLLPAREFPLSESAINFFRQQWRENFVGNPLNCPLYEAVSEGRAPAGIEYYLPLFFPKTQLLIDYLPKKSLILQINNAQLAAENFWKEINERYDQLRHDIERPILAPKQLYVEVDTLFTRLKEFPRILLQQAPAESADPYHSLVKKFPNLTVDHKLEQPLEHLNLFLNFLLALPIFPLIFYLYN
;
A
#
# COMPACT_ATOMS: atom_id res chain seq x y z
N SER A 1 -12.82 -2.18 9.07
CA SER A 1 -12.83 -0.72 9.24
C SER A 1 -13.61 -0.36 10.49
N LEU A 2 -13.14 0.60 11.25
CA LEU A 2 -13.79 1.16 12.43
C LEU A 2 -14.30 2.56 12.06
N SER A 3 -15.56 2.86 12.36
CA SER A 3 -16.11 4.21 12.19
C SER A 3 -16.46 4.79 13.55
N MET A 4 -16.34 6.10 13.71
CA MET A 4 -16.79 6.84 14.89
C MET A 4 -17.57 8.08 14.45
N THR A 5 -18.66 8.38 15.17
CA THR A 5 -19.54 9.51 14.91
C THR A 5 -19.78 10.26 16.23
N CYS A 6 -19.88 11.59 16.20
CA CYS A 6 -20.23 12.37 17.38
C CYS A 6 -21.58 11.91 17.97
N GLY A 7 -21.68 11.84 19.28
CA GLY A 7 -22.84 11.31 20.04
C GLY A 7 -22.90 9.77 20.14
N GLU A 8 -21.93 9.05 19.55
CA GLU A 8 -21.88 7.59 19.63
C GLU A 8 -21.27 7.16 20.96
N LYS A 9 -21.88 6.17 21.61
CA LYS A 9 -21.31 5.55 22.82
C LYS A 9 -20.21 4.59 22.46
N ARG A 10 -19.03 4.83 23.01
CA ARG A 10 -17.79 4.03 22.79
C ARG A 10 -16.88 4.07 23.98
N SER A 11 -16.48 2.93 24.48
CA SER A 11 -15.44 2.84 25.50
C SER A 11 -14.06 3.16 24.90
N ILE A 12 -13.37 4.11 25.50
CA ILE A 12 -12.01 4.48 25.08
C ILE A 12 -11.01 3.33 25.26
N GLU A 13 -11.20 2.50 26.27
CA GLU A 13 -10.36 1.32 26.51
C GLU A 13 -10.58 0.24 25.45
N GLU A 14 -11.82 0.04 25.01
CA GLU A 14 -12.13 -0.87 23.91
C GLU A 14 -11.55 -0.37 22.59
N LEU A 15 -11.64 0.93 22.34
CA LEU A 15 -11.03 1.56 21.17
C LEU A 15 -9.52 1.40 21.16
N ARG A 16 -8.87 1.65 22.30
CA ARG A 16 -7.42 1.45 22.47
C ARG A 16 -7.01 0.03 22.10
N LYS A 17 -7.72 -0.97 22.60
CA LYS A 17 -7.48 -2.38 22.30
C LYS A 17 -7.67 -2.68 20.81
N ASN A 18 -8.75 -2.18 20.22
CA ASN A 18 -9.06 -2.38 18.79
C ASN A 18 -8.03 -1.71 17.87
N LEU A 19 -7.54 -0.52 18.23
CA LEU A 19 -6.47 0.17 17.50
C LEU A 19 -5.16 -0.63 17.55
N GLN A 20 -4.76 -1.12 18.70
CA GLN A 20 -3.58 -1.97 18.84
C GLN A 20 -3.70 -3.26 18.02
N LEU A 21 -4.85 -3.94 18.06
CA LEU A 21 -5.14 -5.10 17.23
C LEU A 21 -5.15 -4.75 15.74
N GLY A 22 -5.59 -3.54 15.38
CA GLY A 22 -5.55 -2.99 14.03
C GLY A 22 -4.16 -2.56 13.55
N GLY A 23 -3.14 -2.65 14.41
CA GLY A 23 -1.75 -2.36 14.05
C GLY A 23 -1.29 -0.93 14.34
N TYR A 24 -2.12 -0.13 15.00
CA TYR A 24 -1.70 1.19 15.44
C TYR A 24 -0.73 1.12 16.61
N HIS A 25 0.24 2.02 16.64
CA HIS A 25 1.23 2.14 17.71
C HIS A 25 0.78 3.17 18.75
N GLY A 26 0.71 2.75 20.02
CA GLY A 26 0.47 3.66 21.12
C GLY A 26 1.71 4.50 21.42
N VAL A 27 1.57 5.83 21.37
CA VAL A 27 2.65 6.80 21.60
C VAL A 27 2.20 7.85 22.63
N SER A 28 3.14 8.64 23.14
CA SER A 28 2.81 9.78 24.02
C SER A 28 2.26 10.97 23.25
N GLN A 29 2.69 11.17 22.00
CA GLN A 29 2.29 12.23 21.11
C GLN A 29 2.22 11.70 19.67
N VAL A 30 1.10 11.95 18.99
CA VAL A 30 0.88 11.51 17.62
C VAL A 30 1.53 12.47 16.65
N LEU A 31 2.42 11.95 15.79
CA LEU A 31 3.17 12.70 14.78
C LEU A 31 3.02 12.11 13.39
N THR A 32 2.92 10.76 13.28
CA THR A 32 2.91 10.07 11.99
C THR A 32 1.71 9.13 11.84
N ARG A 33 1.41 8.76 10.60
CA ARG A 33 0.34 7.81 10.29
C ARG A 33 0.58 6.45 10.97
N GLY A 34 -0.47 5.85 11.48
CA GLY A 34 -0.41 4.57 12.21
C GLY A 34 -0.18 4.74 13.72
N GLU A 35 -0.11 5.96 14.24
CA GLU A 35 0.04 6.25 15.66
C GLU A 35 -1.29 6.64 16.32
N PHE A 36 -1.41 6.36 17.62
CA PHE A 36 -2.47 6.88 18.47
C PHE A 36 -1.96 7.17 19.89
N ALA A 37 -2.60 8.10 20.57
CA ALA A 37 -2.34 8.44 21.97
C ALA A 37 -3.65 8.61 22.73
N VAL A 38 -3.71 8.06 23.95
CA VAL A 38 -4.83 8.26 24.87
C VAL A 38 -4.35 9.09 26.06
N ARG A 39 -5.02 10.21 26.32
CA ARG A 39 -4.70 11.14 27.41
C ARG A 39 -5.98 11.58 28.12
N GLY A 40 -6.30 10.92 29.24
CA GLY A 40 -7.57 11.12 29.93
C GLY A 40 -8.74 10.75 29.03
N SER A 41 -9.63 11.70 28.76
CA SER A 41 -10.78 11.54 27.88
C SER A 41 -10.50 11.90 26.40
N ILE A 42 -9.24 12.04 26.01
CA ILE A 42 -8.84 12.41 24.66
C ILE A 42 -8.14 11.24 23.99
N LEU A 43 -8.59 10.91 22.77
CA LEU A 43 -7.93 10.02 21.85
C LEU A 43 -7.42 10.81 20.65
N ASP A 44 -6.12 10.89 20.49
CA ASP A 44 -5.47 11.39 19.28
C ASP A 44 -5.12 10.18 18.39
N ILE A 45 -5.38 10.28 17.10
CA ILE A 45 -5.08 9.21 16.14
C ILE A 45 -4.73 9.76 14.77
N PHE A 46 -3.69 9.21 14.14
CA PHE A 46 -3.35 9.51 12.74
C PHE A 46 -3.62 8.27 11.87
N PRO A 47 -4.80 8.20 11.22
CA PRO A 47 -5.15 7.02 10.45
C PRO A 47 -4.34 6.87 9.18
N MET A 48 -4.20 5.62 8.73
CA MET A 48 -3.73 5.34 7.38
C MET A 48 -4.71 5.91 6.37
N GLY A 49 -4.20 6.54 5.30
CA GLY A 49 -5.01 7.15 4.23
C GLY A 49 -5.66 8.49 4.58
N SER A 50 -5.34 9.09 5.75
CA SER A 50 -5.75 10.46 6.10
C SER A 50 -4.57 11.42 5.94
N ASP A 51 -4.85 12.65 5.51
CA ASP A 51 -3.82 13.70 5.40
C ASP A 51 -3.54 14.39 6.75
N LEU A 52 -4.53 14.42 7.63
CA LEU A 52 -4.43 15.00 8.96
C LEU A 52 -4.86 13.99 10.03
N PRO A 53 -4.27 14.08 11.24
CA PRO A 53 -4.73 13.31 12.39
C PRO A 53 -6.04 13.85 12.96
N PHE A 54 -6.68 13.02 13.78
CA PHE A 54 -7.93 13.33 14.47
C PHE A 54 -7.73 13.34 15.96
N ARG A 55 -8.37 14.30 16.62
CA ARG A 55 -8.55 14.38 18.07
C ARG A 55 -10.01 14.14 18.38
N VAL A 56 -10.27 13.11 19.18
CA VAL A 56 -11.60 12.71 19.62
C VAL A 56 -11.69 12.99 21.13
N ASP A 57 -12.60 13.86 21.51
CA ASP A 57 -12.91 14.12 22.92
C ASP A 57 -14.09 13.25 23.35
N PHE A 58 -13.99 12.67 24.52
CA PHE A 58 -15.03 11.86 25.13
C PHE A 58 -15.60 12.54 26.36
N SER A 59 -16.94 12.48 26.53
CA SER A 59 -17.63 12.76 27.76
C SER A 59 -18.16 11.45 28.30
N ASP A 60 -17.56 10.93 29.38
CA ASP A 60 -17.74 9.54 29.84
C ASP A 60 -17.46 8.55 28.69
N ASP A 61 -18.43 7.75 28.27
CA ASP A 61 -18.33 6.78 27.18
C ASP A 61 -19.01 7.29 25.88
N GLU A 62 -19.15 8.59 25.70
CA GLU A 62 -19.74 9.18 24.50
C GLU A 62 -18.74 10.07 23.76
N VAL A 63 -18.72 9.96 22.44
CA VAL A 63 -17.90 10.82 21.56
C VAL A 63 -18.51 12.22 21.56
N ASP A 64 -17.92 13.16 22.31
CA ASP A 64 -18.39 14.55 22.41
C ASP A 64 -18.05 15.35 21.16
N SER A 65 -16.82 15.26 20.70
CA SER A 65 -16.38 15.97 19.50
C SER A 65 -15.23 15.29 18.79
N ILE A 66 -15.16 15.48 17.48
CA ILE A 66 -14.07 15.02 16.61
C ILE A 66 -13.52 16.23 15.87
N ARG A 67 -12.18 16.38 15.83
CA ARG A 67 -11.50 17.50 15.16
C ARG A 67 -10.26 17.01 14.43
N HIS A 68 -9.93 17.64 13.34
CA HIS A 68 -8.56 17.58 12.83
C HIS A 68 -7.61 18.36 13.75
N PHE A 69 -6.35 17.95 13.79
CA PHE A 69 -5.30 18.74 14.41
C PHE A 69 -4.00 18.68 13.60
N ASP A 70 -3.19 19.69 13.77
CA ASP A 70 -1.87 19.78 13.15
C ASP A 70 -0.87 18.95 13.96
N PRO A 71 -0.18 17.96 13.38
CA PRO A 71 0.71 17.05 14.11
C PRO A 71 1.96 17.75 14.67
N ASP A 72 2.43 18.84 14.03
CA ASP A 72 3.63 19.56 14.47
C ASP A 72 3.32 20.51 15.63
N THR A 73 2.25 21.29 15.51
CA THR A 73 1.85 22.27 16.53
C THR A 73 0.90 21.71 17.59
N GLN A 74 0.32 20.53 17.35
CA GLN A 74 -0.69 19.86 18.20
C GLN A 74 -1.98 20.68 18.40
N ARG A 75 -2.23 21.69 17.58
CA ARG A 75 -3.41 22.55 17.65
C ARG A 75 -4.56 21.97 16.83
N SER A 76 -5.74 21.99 17.43
CA SER A 76 -6.98 21.61 16.72
C SER A 76 -7.29 22.61 15.61
N ILE A 77 -7.78 22.11 14.48
CA ILE A 77 -8.10 22.88 13.28
C ILE A 77 -9.63 23.00 13.15
N GLU A 78 -10.28 22.02 12.54
CA GLU A 78 -11.70 22.05 12.26
C GLU A 78 -12.45 20.87 12.89
N LYS A 79 -13.74 21.06 13.17
CA LYS A 79 -14.63 20.01 13.65
C LYS A 79 -15.19 19.22 12.49
N ILE A 80 -15.32 17.90 12.72
CA ILE A 80 -15.97 16.96 11.81
C ILE A 80 -16.94 16.08 12.58
N GLU A 81 -17.93 15.53 11.90
CA GLU A 81 -18.97 14.72 12.54
C GLU A 81 -18.64 13.24 12.60
N LYS A 82 -17.87 12.74 11.63
CA LYS A 82 -17.60 11.31 11.46
C LYS A 82 -16.22 11.05 10.90
N ILE A 83 -15.58 9.99 11.39
CA ILE A 83 -14.34 9.46 10.84
C ILE A 83 -14.48 7.97 10.52
N ASN A 84 -13.70 7.54 9.50
CA ASN A 84 -13.54 6.13 9.17
C ASN A 84 -12.06 5.77 9.31
N LEU A 85 -11.79 4.78 10.12
CA LEU A 85 -10.44 4.32 10.42
C LEU A 85 -10.15 3.04 9.63
N LEU A 86 -9.10 3.06 8.83
CA LEU A 86 -8.55 1.87 8.21
C LEU A 86 -7.58 1.19 9.20
N PRO A 87 -7.40 -0.13 9.14
CA PRO A 87 -6.32 -0.79 9.86
C PRO A 87 -4.97 -0.22 9.46
N ALA A 88 -4.02 -0.16 10.39
CA ALA A 88 -2.66 0.27 10.12
C ALA A 88 -1.77 -0.86 9.58
N ARG A 89 -2.31 -2.08 9.45
CA ARG A 89 -1.65 -3.24 8.83
C ARG A 89 -2.63 -4.04 7.97
N GLU A 90 -2.10 -4.78 7.02
CA GLU A 90 -2.91 -5.56 6.07
C GLU A 90 -3.38 -6.91 6.63
N PHE A 91 -2.73 -7.43 7.66
CA PHE A 91 -3.05 -8.71 8.27
C PHE A 91 -3.53 -8.54 9.72
N PRO A 92 -4.56 -9.30 10.14
CA PRO A 92 -5.06 -9.26 11.50
C PRO A 92 -4.18 -10.11 12.43
N LEU A 93 -4.05 -9.68 13.71
CA LEU A 93 -3.44 -10.46 14.79
C LEU A 93 -4.44 -10.71 15.93
N SER A 94 -5.71 -10.83 15.61
CA SER A 94 -6.71 -11.33 16.56
C SER A 94 -6.48 -12.82 16.84
N GLU A 95 -6.97 -13.31 17.96
CA GLU A 95 -6.85 -14.73 18.33
C GLU A 95 -7.38 -15.66 17.22
N SER A 96 -8.52 -15.31 16.62
CA SER A 96 -9.10 -16.08 15.52
C SER A 96 -8.21 -16.09 14.26
N ALA A 97 -7.59 -14.95 13.93
CA ALA A 97 -6.69 -14.84 12.80
C ALA A 97 -5.37 -15.60 13.03
N ILE A 98 -4.83 -15.55 14.25
CA ILE A 98 -3.64 -16.32 14.62
C ILE A 98 -3.93 -17.83 14.58
N ASN A 99 -5.09 -18.27 15.02
CA ASN A 99 -5.48 -19.67 14.94
C ASN A 99 -5.65 -20.12 13.49
N PHE A 100 -6.24 -19.29 12.64
CA PHE A 100 -6.33 -19.57 11.20
C PHE A 100 -4.95 -19.64 10.55
N PHE A 101 -4.06 -18.67 10.83
CA PHE A 101 -2.67 -18.69 10.37
C PHE A 101 -1.93 -19.98 10.77
N ARG A 102 -2.06 -20.40 12.03
CA ARG A 102 -1.45 -21.64 12.53
C ARG A 102 -1.95 -22.89 11.79
N GLN A 103 -3.24 -22.92 11.46
CA GLN A 103 -3.83 -24.00 10.69
C GLN A 103 -3.27 -23.98 9.27
N GLN A 104 -3.34 -22.83 8.59
CA GLN A 104 -2.84 -22.66 7.22
C GLN A 104 -1.34 -22.94 7.12
N TRP A 105 -0.56 -22.59 8.12
CA TRP A 105 0.87 -22.91 8.19
C TRP A 105 1.11 -24.42 8.11
N ARG A 106 0.39 -25.21 8.91
CA ARG A 106 0.54 -26.69 8.94
C ARG A 106 0.06 -27.36 7.66
N GLU A 107 -0.88 -26.76 6.95
CA GLU A 107 -1.37 -27.25 5.67
C GLU A 107 -0.39 -26.97 4.52
N ASN A 108 0.37 -25.88 4.61
CA ASN A 108 1.25 -25.45 3.52
C ASN A 108 2.72 -25.84 3.72
N PHE A 109 3.17 -26.02 4.95
CA PHE A 109 4.58 -26.30 5.25
C PHE A 109 4.77 -27.59 6.02
N VAL A 110 5.86 -28.29 5.68
CA VAL A 110 6.26 -29.54 6.33
C VAL A 110 7.30 -29.24 7.42
N GLY A 111 7.28 -30.01 8.50
CA GLY A 111 8.23 -29.90 9.59
C GLY A 111 7.62 -29.33 10.87
N ASN A 112 8.48 -29.08 11.88
CA ASN A 112 8.04 -28.49 13.12
C ASN A 112 7.92 -26.97 12.97
N PRO A 113 6.71 -26.36 13.08
CA PRO A 113 6.52 -24.93 12.93
C PRO A 113 7.35 -24.07 13.91
N LEU A 114 7.69 -24.61 15.07
CA LEU A 114 8.48 -23.92 16.10
C LEU A 114 9.93 -23.69 15.68
N ASN A 115 10.41 -24.36 14.64
CA ASN A 115 11.73 -24.08 14.06
C ASN A 115 11.76 -22.78 13.26
N CYS A 116 10.59 -22.17 12.98
CA CYS A 116 10.48 -20.92 12.26
C CYS A 116 10.20 -19.75 13.23
N PRO A 117 11.15 -18.82 13.42
CA PRO A 117 10.97 -17.67 14.32
C PRO A 117 9.76 -16.79 13.96
N LEU A 118 9.42 -16.73 12.67
CA LEU A 118 8.25 -15.97 12.20
C LEU A 118 6.94 -16.62 12.70
N TYR A 119 6.81 -17.94 12.60
CA TYR A 119 5.64 -18.65 13.10
C TYR A 119 5.45 -18.44 14.60
N GLU A 120 6.54 -18.52 15.37
CA GLU A 120 6.52 -18.28 16.81
C GLU A 120 6.08 -16.86 17.14
N ALA A 121 6.69 -15.85 16.49
CA ALA A 121 6.35 -14.46 16.71
C ALA A 121 4.87 -14.16 16.40
N VAL A 122 4.35 -14.64 15.26
CA VAL A 122 2.93 -14.47 14.91
C VAL A 122 2.03 -15.19 15.90
N SER A 123 2.43 -16.39 16.36
CA SER A 123 1.68 -17.17 17.34
C SER A 123 1.57 -16.47 18.69
N GLU A 124 2.50 -15.59 19.03
CA GLU A 124 2.50 -14.75 20.23
C GLU A 124 1.83 -13.37 19.99
N GLY A 125 1.25 -13.13 18.81
CA GLY A 125 0.59 -11.87 18.46
C GLY A 125 1.56 -10.75 18.06
N ARG A 126 2.82 -11.09 17.77
CA ARG A 126 3.82 -10.13 17.27
C ARG A 126 3.87 -10.13 15.75
N ALA A 127 4.15 -8.97 15.16
CA ALA A 127 4.30 -8.76 13.72
C ALA A 127 5.79 -8.69 13.36
N PRO A 128 6.47 -9.79 13.00
CA PRO A 128 7.86 -9.76 12.58
C PRO A 128 8.00 -9.18 11.17
N ALA A 129 9.19 -8.67 10.84
CA ALA A 129 9.51 -8.25 9.48
C ALA A 129 9.39 -9.43 8.50
N GLY A 130 8.83 -9.18 7.32
CA GLY A 130 8.62 -10.19 6.29
C GLY A 130 7.32 -10.99 6.41
N ILE A 131 6.47 -10.67 7.40
CA ILE A 131 5.15 -11.32 7.58
C ILE A 131 4.26 -11.12 6.35
N GLU A 132 4.48 -10.06 5.57
CA GLU A 132 3.73 -9.72 4.34
C GLU A 132 3.81 -10.83 3.29
N TYR A 133 4.90 -11.58 3.24
CA TYR A 133 5.05 -12.72 2.34
C TYR A 133 4.17 -13.92 2.71
N TYR A 134 3.53 -13.89 3.88
CA TYR A 134 2.63 -14.93 4.37
C TYR A 134 1.18 -14.45 4.45
N LEU A 135 0.85 -13.31 3.84
CA LEU A 135 -0.49 -12.72 3.84
C LEU A 135 -1.61 -13.74 3.48
N PRO A 136 -1.43 -14.64 2.48
CA PRO A 136 -2.44 -15.66 2.17
C PRO A 136 -2.79 -16.60 3.33
N LEU A 137 -1.91 -16.75 4.31
CA LEU A 137 -2.17 -17.62 5.47
C LEU A 137 -3.11 -16.99 6.52
N PHE A 138 -3.42 -15.68 6.39
CA PHE A 138 -4.31 -14.97 7.30
C PHE A 138 -5.76 -14.89 6.81
N PHE A 139 -5.99 -15.25 5.54
CA PHE A 139 -7.30 -15.09 4.89
C PHE A 139 -7.71 -16.33 4.11
N PRO A 140 -9.00 -16.70 4.13
CA PRO A 140 -9.50 -17.79 3.28
C PRO A 140 -9.33 -17.51 1.78
N LYS A 141 -9.31 -16.24 1.41
CA LYS A 141 -9.16 -15.77 0.02
C LYS A 141 -8.54 -14.38 0.00
N THR A 142 -7.55 -14.20 -0.85
CA THR A 142 -7.00 -12.89 -1.21
C THR A 142 -7.66 -12.34 -2.48
N GLN A 143 -7.57 -11.03 -2.67
CA GLN A 143 -8.12 -10.33 -3.83
C GLN A 143 -6.98 -9.70 -4.64
N LEU A 144 -7.16 -9.55 -5.94
CA LEU A 144 -6.24 -8.80 -6.79
C LEU A 144 -6.59 -7.30 -6.74
N LEU A 145 -5.60 -6.44 -6.94
CA LEU A 145 -5.83 -5.00 -7.07
C LEU A 145 -6.91 -4.68 -8.11
N ILE A 146 -6.96 -5.46 -9.19
CA ILE A 146 -7.95 -5.31 -10.27
C ILE A 146 -9.39 -5.48 -9.76
N ASP A 147 -9.62 -6.31 -8.72
CA ASP A 147 -10.95 -6.56 -8.15
C ASP A 147 -11.55 -5.31 -7.48
N TYR A 148 -10.71 -4.34 -7.11
CA TYR A 148 -11.12 -3.07 -6.50
C TYR A 148 -11.34 -1.95 -7.53
N LEU A 149 -10.97 -2.16 -8.79
CA LEU A 149 -11.13 -1.13 -9.81
C LEU A 149 -12.60 -1.01 -10.24
N PRO A 150 -13.13 0.22 -10.37
CA PRO A 150 -14.43 0.44 -10.97
C PRO A 150 -14.48 -0.12 -12.39
N LYS A 151 -15.59 -0.70 -12.81
CA LYS A 151 -15.74 -1.31 -14.15
C LYS A 151 -15.45 -0.39 -15.33
N LYS A 152 -15.55 0.94 -15.11
CA LYS A 152 -15.26 1.98 -16.11
C LYS A 152 -13.82 2.48 -16.08
N SER A 153 -12.94 1.87 -15.28
CA SER A 153 -11.53 2.25 -15.21
C SER A 153 -10.84 2.06 -16.55
N LEU A 154 -10.00 3.01 -16.92
CA LEU A 154 -9.15 2.93 -18.09
C LEU A 154 -7.76 2.41 -17.69
N ILE A 155 -7.30 1.35 -18.33
CA ILE A 155 -5.97 0.79 -18.12
C ILE A 155 -4.99 1.37 -19.13
N LEU A 156 -3.95 2.03 -18.66
CA LEU A 156 -2.82 2.45 -19.48
C LEU A 156 -1.71 1.40 -19.36
N GLN A 157 -1.43 0.72 -20.44
CA GLN A 157 -0.36 -0.25 -20.52
C GLN A 157 0.82 0.35 -21.24
N ILE A 158 1.96 0.47 -20.56
CA ILE A 158 3.16 1.13 -21.08
C ILE A 158 4.19 0.07 -21.50
N ASN A 159 4.76 0.23 -22.65
CA ASN A 159 5.77 -0.67 -23.22
C ASN A 159 5.31 -2.14 -23.29
N ASN A 160 6.27 -3.08 -23.26
CA ASN A 160 5.97 -4.51 -23.27
C ASN A 160 5.74 -5.04 -21.83
N ALA A 161 4.63 -4.62 -21.20
CA ALA A 161 4.28 -5.03 -19.83
C ALA A 161 4.09 -6.55 -19.72
N GLN A 162 3.68 -7.23 -20.80
CA GLN A 162 3.54 -8.68 -20.80
C GLN A 162 4.90 -9.36 -20.64
N LEU A 163 5.90 -8.97 -21.44
CA LEU A 163 7.26 -9.53 -21.34
C LEU A 163 7.87 -9.26 -19.95
N ALA A 164 7.61 -8.08 -19.39
CA ALA A 164 8.08 -7.75 -18.04
C ALA A 164 7.43 -8.69 -16.99
N ALA A 165 6.14 -8.97 -17.11
CA ALA A 165 5.44 -9.90 -16.24
C ALA A 165 5.94 -11.35 -16.40
N GLU A 166 6.22 -11.80 -17.63
CA GLU A 166 6.79 -13.13 -17.92
C GLU A 166 8.19 -13.28 -17.31
N ASN A 167 9.05 -12.27 -17.45
CA ASN A 167 10.38 -12.26 -16.84
C ASN A 167 10.29 -12.29 -15.32
N PHE A 168 9.43 -11.46 -14.72
CA PHE A 168 9.20 -11.48 -13.28
C PHE A 168 8.68 -12.84 -12.80
N TRP A 169 7.75 -13.44 -13.52
CA TRP A 169 7.22 -14.76 -13.21
C TRP A 169 8.31 -15.84 -13.23
N LYS A 170 9.22 -15.78 -14.19
CA LYS A 170 10.38 -16.68 -14.26
C LYS A 170 11.30 -16.47 -13.05
N GLU A 171 11.66 -15.24 -12.73
CA GLU A 171 12.53 -14.93 -11.59
C GLU A 171 11.98 -15.41 -10.24
N ILE A 172 10.68 -15.23 -9.99
CA ILE A 172 10.07 -15.69 -8.72
C ILE A 172 10.02 -17.22 -8.63
N ASN A 173 9.81 -17.94 -9.75
CA ASN A 173 9.85 -19.39 -9.75
C ASN A 173 11.28 -19.91 -9.52
N GLU A 174 12.29 -19.34 -10.16
CA GLU A 174 13.69 -19.69 -9.93
C GLU A 174 14.08 -19.45 -8.46
N ARG A 175 13.67 -18.32 -7.87
CA ARG A 175 13.90 -18.05 -6.44
C ARG A 175 13.17 -19.05 -5.54
N TYR A 176 11.94 -19.41 -5.87
CA TYR A 176 11.21 -20.43 -5.13
C TYR A 176 11.93 -21.77 -5.16
N ASP A 177 12.39 -22.23 -6.32
CA ASP A 177 13.11 -23.51 -6.45
C ASP A 177 14.40 -23.55 -5.64
N GLN A 178 15.08 -22.40 -5.49
CA GLN A 178 16.29 -22.29 -4.67
C GLN A 178 16.01 -22.30 -3.17
N LEU A 179 14.89 -21.71 -2.72
CA LEU A 179 14.63 -21.45 -1.30
C LEU A 179 13.55 -22.37 -0.68
N ARG A 180 12.80 -23.11 -1.45
CA ARG A 180 11.67 -23.94 -0.96
C ARG A 180 12.04 -25.03 0.04
N HIS A 181 13.32 -25.33 0.19
CA HIS A 181 13.82 -26.35 1.12
C HIS A 181 14.29 -25.74 2.46
N ASP A 182 14.24 -24.44 2.63
CA ASP A 182 14.58 -23.78 3.88
C ASP A 182 13.48 -24.03 4.93
N ILE A 183 13.83 -24.77 5.98
CA ILE A 183 12.91 -25.15 7.05
C ILE A 183 12.72 -24.00 8.07
N GLU A 184 13.74 -23.17 8.23
CA GLU A 184 13.68 -22.05 9.17
C GLU A 184 12.92 -20.84 8.59
N ARG A 185 12.90 -20.72 7.25
CA ARG A 185 12.19 -19.66 6.52
C ARG A 185 11.46 -20.23 5.31
N PRO A 186 10.48 -21.13 5.52
CA PRO A 186 9.75 -21.73 4.42
C PRO A 186 8.96 -20.66 3.67
N ILE A 187 8.95 -20.74 2.34
CA ILE A 187 8.27 -19.77 1.48
C ILE A 187 7.07 -20.39 0.79
N LEU A 188 6.03 -19.60 0.58
CA LEU A 188 4.84 -20.00 -0.16
C LEU A 188 5.15 -20.18 -1.65
N ALA A 189 4.44 -21.12 -2.30
CA ALA A 189 4.56 -21.29 -3.74
C ALA A 189 4.13 -20.01 -4.49
N PRO A 190 4.77 -19.66 -5.62
CA PRO A 190 4.49 -18.42 -6.35
C PRO A 190 3.01 -18.17 -6.64
N LYS A 191 2.25 -19.22 -7.00
CA LYS A 191 0.81 -19.12 -7.28
C LYS A 191 -0.05 -18.72 -6.07
N GLN A 192 0.46 -18.85 -4.87
CA GLN A 192 -0.26 -18.44 -3.65
C GLN A 192 -0.09 -16.95 -3.34
N LEU A 193 1.02 -16.34 -3.80
CA LEU A 193 1.36 -14.93 -3.57
C LEU A 193 1.10 -14.04 -4.77
N TYR A 194 1.25 -14.58 -5.97
CA TYR A 194 1.22 -13.82 -7.22
C TYR A 194 0.19 -14.39 -8.17
N VAL A 195 -0.38 -13.53 -9.00
CA VAL A 195 -1.25 -13.94 -10.10
C VAL A 195 -0.43 -14.43 -11.29
N GLU A 196 -0.86 -15.52 -11.92
CA GLU A 196 -0.24 -16.02 -13.16
C GLU A 196 -0.43 -15.00 -14.30
N VAL A 197 0.57 -14.88 -15.16
CA VAL A 197 0.62 -13.87 -16.24
C VAL A 197 -0.62 -13.92 -17.12
N ASP A 198 -1.02 -15.10 -17.56
CA ASP A 198 -2.20 -15.28 -18.42
C ASP A 198 -3.50 -14.84 -17.71
N THR A 199 -3.62 -15.15 -16.43
CA THR A 199 -4.76 -14.73 -15.61
C THR A 199 -4.80 -13.22 -15.48
N LEU A 200 -3.67 -12.58 -15.19
CA LEU A 200 -3.54 -11.11 -15.09
C LEU A 200 -4.00 -10.44 -16.39
N PHE A 201 -3.43 -10.85 -17.54
CA PHE A 201 -3.76 -10.22 -18.81
C PHE A 201 -5.17 -10.54 -19.28
N THR A 202 -5.71 -11.71 -18.95
CA THR A 202 -7.12 -12.01 -19.19
C THR A 202 -8.04 -11.07 -18.42
N ARG A 203 -7.76 -10.85 -17.14
CA ARG A 203 -8.53 -9.91 -16.31
C ARG A 203 -8.39 -8.45 -16.78
N LEU A 204 -7.19 -8.03 -17.19
CA LEU A 204 -6.97 -6.69 -17.74
C LEU A 204 -7.75 -6.46 -19.04
N LYS A 205 -8.07 -7.51 -19.82
CA LYS A 205 -8.91 -7.40 -21.03
C LYS A 205 -10.37 -7.05 -20.75
N GLU A 206 -10.83 -7.19 -19.52
CA GLU A 206 -12.19 -6.81 -19.12
C GLU A 206 -12.39 -5.29 -19.06
N PHE A 207 -11.31 -4.51 -19.11
CA PHE A 207 -11.32 -3.05 -19.03
C PHE A 207 -10.95 -2.39 -20.37
N PRO A 208 -11.47 -1.17 -20.65
CA PRO A 208 -10.95 -0.32 -21.70
C PRO A 208 -9.43 -0.13 -21.51
N ARG A 209 -8.65 -0.23 -22.62
CA ARG A 209 -7.20 -0.18 -22.55
C ARG A 209 -6.60 0.72 -23.62
N ILE A 210 -5.55 1.44 -23.24
CA ILE A 210 -4.67 2.16 -24.16
C ILE A 210 -3.28 1.53 -24.05
N LEU A 211 -2.74 1.10 -25.17
CA LEU A 211 -1.37 0.57 -25.27
C LEU A 211 -0.44 1.69 -25.74
N LEU A 212 0.49 2.06 -24.88
CA LEU A 212 1.55 3.02 -25.21
C LEU A 212 2.83 2.23 -25.49
N GLN A 213 3.21 2.15 -26.73
CA GLN A 213 4.41 1.43 -27.17
C GLN A 213 5.33 2.36 -27.93
N GLN A 214 6.64 2.18 -27.77
CA GLN A 214 7.62 2.72 -28.69
C GLN A 214 7.62 1.81 -29.93
N ALA A 215 6.65 2.02 -30.84
CA ALA A 215 6.57 1.25 -32.05
C ALA A 215 7.56 1.78 -33.10
N PRO A 216 8.15 0.90 -33.93
CA PRO A 216 8.72 1.32 -35.21
C PRO A 216 7.62 1.96 -36.09
N ALA A 217 7.99 2.89 -36.93
CA ALA A 217 7.09 3.73 -37.75
C ALA A 217 6.17 3.01 -38.74
N GLU A 218 6.10 1.69 -38.72
CA GLU A 218 5.37 0.85 -39.70
C GLU A 218 3.96 0.42 -39.28
N SER A 219 3.52 0.74 -38.04
CA SER A 219 2.16 0.37 -37.61
C SER A 219 1.15 1.41 -38.16
N ALA A 220 0.14 0.92 -38.86
CA ALA A 220 -0.95 1.71 -39.43
C ALA A 220 -1.98 2.22 -38.41
N ASP A 221 -1.53 2.62 -37.21
CA ASP A 221 -2.40 3.13 -36.19
C ASP A 221 -2.57 4.64 -36.34
N PRO A 222 -3.82 5.18 -36.51
CA PRO A 222 -4.08 6.60 -36.75
C PRO A 222 -3.67 7.53 -35.60
N TYR A 223 -3.29 6.99 -34.44
CA TYR A 223 -2.91 7.76 -33.25
C TYR A 223 -1.40 7.81 -33.00
N HIS A 224 -0.58 7.76 -34.06
CA HIS A 224 0.85 8.06 -33.93
C HIS A 224 1.04 9.49 -33.45
N SER A 225 1.22 9.67 -32.16
CA SER A 225 1.77 10.90 -31.65
C SER A 225 3.25 10.96 -32.03
N LEU A 226 3.70 12.08 -32.59
CA LEU A 226 5.11 12.38 -32.80
C LEU A 226 5.80 12.53 -31.43
N VAL A 227 6.02 11.42 -30.75
CA VAL A 227 6.80 11.42 -29.50
C VAL A 227 8.26 11.60 -29.88
N LYS A 228 8.79 12.77 -29.63
CA LYS A 228 10.23 13.01 -29.76
C LYS A 228 10.94 12.15 -28.71
N LYS A 229 12.09 11.56 -29.09
CA LYS A 229 12.96 10.88 -28.12
C LYS A 229 13.19 11.80 -26.95
N PHE A 230 13.04 11.24 -25.75
CA PHE A 230 13.38 11.93 -24.53
C PHE A 230 14.87 12.35 -24.61
N PRO A 231 15.21 13.59 -24.36
CA PRO A 231 16.61 14.02 -24.41
C PRO A 231 17.41 13.24 -23.35
N ASN A 232 18.67 13.00 -23.66
CA ASN A 232 19.57 12.39 -22.70
C ASN A 232 19.84 13.39 -21.56
N LEU A 233 19.28 13.12 -20.38
CA LEU A 233 19.42 13.95 -19.18
C LEU A 233 20.57 13.52 -18.29
N THR A 234 21.44 12.59 -18.74
CA THR A 234 22.61 12.18 -17.97
C THR A 234 23.55 13.36 -17.78
N VAL A 235 23.96 13.58 -16.54
CA VAL A 235 24.98 14.57 -16.19
C VAL A 235 26.32 14.06 -16.70
N ASP A 236 26.90 14.74 -17.68
CA ASP A 236 28.25 14.41 -18.14
C ASP A 236 29.28 15.40 -17.52
N HIS A 237 29.95 14.91 -16.50
CA HIS A 237 30.96 15.69 -15.77
C HIS A 237 32.20 16.09 -16.62
N LYS A 238 32.30 15.61 -17.86
CA LYS A 238 33.40 15.94 -18.77
C LYS A 238 33.10 17.15 -19.66
N LEU A 239 31.85 17.61 -19.68
CA LEU A 239 31.46 18.79 -20.43
C LEU A 239 31.76 20.08 -19.64
N GLU A 240 32.04 21.18 -20.34
CA GLU A 240 32.19 22.51 -19.72
C GLU A 240 30.92 22.95 -18.95
N GLN A 241 29.75 22.49 -19.39
CA GLN A 241 28.48 22.70 -18.70
C GLN A 241 27.76 21.36 -18.50
N PRO A 242 28.07 20.64 -17.41
CA PRO A 242 27.56 19.28 -17.16
C PRO A 242 26.03 19.16 -17.12
N LEU A 243 25.31 20.25 -16.84
CA LEU A 243 23.85 20.32 -16.69
C LEU A 243 23.13 20.95 -17.90
N GLU A 244 23.85 21.26 -19.00
CA GLU A 244 23.28 21.97 -20.15
C GLU A 244 22.02 21.27 -20.70
N HIS A 245 22.08 19.96 -20.91
CA HIS A 245 20.96 19.18 -21.42
C HIS A 245 19.75 19.19 -20.48
N LEU A 246 20.00 19.12 -19.18
CA LEU A 246 18.96 19.23 -18.16
C LEU A 246 18.31 20.61 -18.16
N ASN A 247 19.11 21.67 -18.23
CA ASN A 247 18.62 23.05 -18.27
C ASN A 247 17.79 23.33 -19.52
N LEU A 248 18.23 22.87 -20.68
CA LEU A 248 17.47 22.98 -21.94
C LEU A 248 16.13 22.26 -21.85
N PHE A 249 16.11 21.07 -21.26
CA PHE A 249 14.88 20.31 -21.05
C PHE A 249 13.92 20.98 -20.05
N LEU A 250 14.43 21.48 -18.93
CA LEU A 250 13.64 22.22 -17.95
C LEU A 250 13.04 23.49 -18.55
N ASN A 251 13.81 24.24 -19.33
CA ASN A 251 13.31 25.42 -20.03
C ASN A 251 12.22 25.06 -21.05
N PHE A 252 12.38 23.94 -21.76
CA PHE A 252 11.34 23.42 -22.66
C PHE A 252 10.05 23.05 -21.90
N LEU A 253 10.16 22.34 -20.77
CA LEU A 253 9.01 21.99 -19.95
C LEU A 253 8.30 23.23 -19.40
N LEU A 254 9.04 24.22 -18.92
CA LEU A 254 8.48 25.49 -18.40
C LEU A 254 7.76 26.29 -19.50
N ALA A 255 8.16 26.14 -20.74
CA ALA A 255 7.51 26.78 -21.89
C ALA A 255 6.22 26.06 -22.38
N LEU A 256 5.94 24.84 -21.89
CA LEU A 256 4.72 24.12 -22.24
C LEU A 256 3.52 24.70 -21.48
N PRO A 257 2.39 25.00 -22.16
CA PRO A 257 1.20 25.57 -21.51
C PRO A 257 0.53 24.61 -20.52
N ILE A 258 0.97 23.36 -20.44
CA ILE A 258 0.43 22.29 -19.57
C ILE A 258 1.17 22.24 -18.22
N PHE A 259 2.33 22.87 -18.10
CA PHE A 259 3.14 22.81 -16.88
C PHE A 259 2.44 23.38 -15.62
N PRO A 260 1.65 24.46 -15.70
CA PRO A 260 0.88 24.92 -14.55
C PRO A 260 -0.16 23.91 -14.05
N LEU A 261 -0.72 23.06 -14.94
CA LEU A 261 -1.70 22.05 -14.58
C LEU A 261 -1.07 20.86 -13.82
N ILE A 262 0.16 20.49 -14.17
CA ILE A 262 0.88 19.40 -13.49
C ILE A 262 1.28 19.83 -12.08
N PHE A 263 1.68 21.09 -11.89
CA PHE A 263 2.00 21.62 -10.57
C PHE A 263 0.77 21.79 -9.65
N TYR A 264 -0.42 21.99 -10.25
CA TYR A 264 -1.67 22.11 -9.52
C TYR A 264 -2.26 20.76 -9.06
N LEU A 265 -1.81 19.66 -9.67
CA LEU A 265 -2.23 18.29 -9.32
C LEU A 265 -1.28 17.64 -8.29
N TYR A 266 -0.16 18.28 -7.94
CA TYR A 266 0.85 17.76 -7.00
C TYR A 266 0.99 18.59 -5.71
N ASN A 267 0.27 19.69 -5.57
CA ASN A 267 0.08 20.44 -4.34
C ASN A 267 -1.37 20.26 -3.87
#